data_f4650864672e2a353a90317f40bd9229
#
_entry.id   f4650864672e2a353a90317f40bd9229
#
_cell.length_a   1.000
_cell.length_b   1.000
_cell.length_c   1.000
_cell.angle_alpha   90.00
_cell.angle_beta   90.00
_cell.angle_gamma   90.00
#
_symmetry.space_group_name_H-M   'P 1'
#
loop_
_entity.id
_entity.type
_entity.pdbx_description
1 polymer ?
#
loop_
_entity_poly.entity_id
_entity_poly.type
_entity_poly.pdbx_seq_one_letter_code
_entity_poly.pdbx_strand_id
1 'polypeptide(L)'
;MKGLFDTSSDLAAFVRGLPPEHRERLTFHLPLEVQALEVAGADRHKITDRVEERLPAAFSSSLVDPPMFRWAERHYGGVGEGLLATRPADRRQAFEQVLALGPGLAGGAFHPLIRFGYGALRGDPREITRGLAYLRVRRQVLFARPVRPAGPTELAMPTPEELDGTSVFDQLDLVAGERALLGDGPEPPLPSVAELAETATGLVLHDPGSFIAVHTVTGLHGLVEVDRLVTGRDHLGGVPDDPLLASWWQAMADAITACAAVVAMAGPAPVAPGEVPVDLDALVARAVDSPEVHDLKISVSLRRLAALGVLPPARALEVGAAKLAATAAPDPQCLDEQEKGTPSR
;
A
#
# COMPACT_ATOMS: atom_id res chain seq x y z
N MET A 1 -4.98 -24.91 -16.78
CA MET A 1 -5.98 -23.89 -17.13
C MET A 1 -5.90 -23.39 -18.59
N LYS A 2 -5.01 -23.97 -19.43
CA LYS A 2 -4.95 -23.63 -20.86
C LYS A 2 -6.32 -23.88 -21.49
N GLY A 3 -6.97 -22.85 -22.00
CA GLY A 3 -8.26 -22.90 -22.70
C GLY A 3 -9.48 -22.40 -21.92
N LEU A 4 -9.35 -21.96 -20.67
CA LEU A 4 -10.45 -21.38 -19.90
C LEU A 4 -10.70 -19.89 -20.18
N PHE A 5 -9.69 -19.21 -20.72
CA PHE A 5 -9.75 -17.78 -21.04
C PHE A 5 -9.23 -17.56 -22.46
N ASP A 6 -10.06 -16.96 -23.31
CA ASP A 6 -9.72 -16.71 -24.71
C ASP A 6 -8.72 -15.55 -24.89
N THR A 7 -8.63 -14.68 -23.87
CA THR A 7 -7.71 -13.53 -23.87
C THR A 7 -7.10 -13.31 -22.49
N SER A 8 -5.90 -12.68 -22.44
CA SER A 8 -5.30 -12.26 -21.16
C SER A 8 -6.13 -11.16 -20.45
N SER A 9 -6.92 -10.41 -21.21
CA SER A 9 -7.88 -9.43 -20.70
C SER A 9 -8.94 -10.13 -19.84
N ASP A 10 -9.42 -11.30 -20.28
CA ASP A 10 -10.40 -12.08 -19.54
C ASP A 10 -9.80 -12.67 -18.26
N LEU A 11 -8.54 -13.15 -18.35
CA LEU A 11 -7.82 -13.66 -17.19
C LEU A 11 -7.58 -12.56 -16.13
N ALA A 12 -7.11 -11.38 -16.56
CA ALA A 12 -6.92 -10.23 -15.66
C ALA A 12 -8.25 -9.77 -15.05
N ALA A 13 -9.33 -9.71 -15.85
CA ALA A 13 -10.66 -9.37 -15.35
C ALA A 13 -11.19 -10.40 -14.35
N PHE A 14 -10.96 -11.69 -14.60
CA PHE A 14 -11.29 -12.76 -13.68
C PHE A 14 -10.54 -12.62 -12.35
N VAL A 15 -9.21 -12.45 -12.38
CA VAL A 15 -8.39 -12.29 -11.17
C VAL A 15 -8.82 -11.08 -10.36
N ARG A 16 -9.11 -9.95 -10.98
CA ARG A 16 -9.63 -8.76 -10.30
C ARG A 16 -11.00 -9.00 -9.66
N GLY A 17 -11.79 -9.93 -10.21
CA GLY A 17 -13.08 -10.37 -9.67
C GLY A 17 -12.99 -11.25 -8.43
N LEU A 18 -11.81 -11.81 -8.11
CA LEU A 18 -11.65 -12.72 -6.97
C LEU A 18 -11.87 -12.01 -5.62
N PRO A 19 -12.27 -12.75 -4.57
CA PRO A 19 -12.36 -12.23 -3.21
C PRO A 19 -11.04 -11.57 -2.78
N PRO A 20 -11.10 -10.48 -1.99
CA PRO A 20 -9.92 -9.72 -1.63
C PRO A 20 -9.08 -10.34 -0.51
N GLU A 21 -9.55 -11.39 0.15
CA GLU A 21 -8.91 -11.96 1.33
C GLU A 21 -8.87 -13.49 1.32
N HIS A 22 -7.92 -14.04 2.08
CA HIS A 22 -7.92 -15.40 2.57
C HIS A 22 -8.73 -15.52 3.88
N ARG A 23 -9.12 -16.73 4.29
CA ARG A 23 -9.91 -16.96 5.53
C ARG A 23 -9.26 -16.39 6.79
N GLU A 24 -7.95 -16.30 6.83
CA GLU A 24 -7.17 -15.77 7.95
C GLU A 24 -7.10 -14.24 7.97
N ARG A 25 -7.96 -13.56 7.21
CA ARG A 25 -7.99 -12.10 7.04
C ARG A 25 -6.74 -11.51 6.38
N LEU A 26 -5.89 -12.34 5.79
CA LEU A 26 -4.74 -11.89 5.00
C LEU A 26 -5.22 -11.44 3.62
N THR A 27 -4.70 -10.31 3.16
CA THR A 27 -5.03 -9.78 1.84
C THR A 27 -4.53 -10.72 0.74
N PHE A 28 -5.39 -11.00 -0.22
CA PHE A 28 -5.03 -11.72 -1.43
C PHE A 28 -4.37 -10.75 -2.42
N HIS A 29 -3.07 -10.90 -2.62
CA HIS A 29 -2.26 -9.93 -3.35
C HIS A 29 -2.41 -9.99 -4.89
N LEU A 30 -2.77 -11.14 -5.46
CA LEU A 30 -2.77 -11.32 -6.91
C LEU A 30 -3.57 -10.28 -7.71
N PRO A 31 -4.76 -9.79 -7.26
CA PRO A 31 -5.44 -8.70 -7.96
C PRO A 31 -4.62 -7.41 -8.01
N LEU A 32 -3.91 -7.07 -6.93
CA LEU A 32 -3.05 -5.89 -6.86
C LEU A 32 -1.77 -6.08 -7.69
N GLU A 33 -1.21 -7.28 -7.69
CA GLU A 33 -0.05 -7.64 -8.50
C GLU A 33 -0.35 -7.51 -9.99
N VAL A 34 -1.51 -8.02 -10.45
CA VAL A 34 -1.95 -7.86 -11.84
C VAL A 34 -2.10 -6.39 -12.21
N GLN A 35 -2.72 -5.58 -11.34
CA GLN A 35 -2.84 -4.13 -11.58
C GLN A 35 -1.47 -3.45 -11.66
N ALA A 36 -0.54 -3.80 -10.77
CA ALA A 36 0.81 -3.27 -10.78
C ALA A 36 1.58 -3.66 -12.05
N LEU A 37 1.46 -4.91 -12.54
CA LEU A 37 2.03 -5.36 -13.80
C LEU A 37 1.48 -4.56 -14.99
N GLU A 38 0.17 -4.34 -15.04
CA GLU A 38 -0.47 -3.54 -16.09
C GLU A 38 0.01 -2.06 -16.06
N VAL A 39 0.15 -1.46 -14.87
CA VAL A 39 0.70 -0.10 -14.70
C VAL A 39 2.19 -0.05 -15.04
N ALA A 40 2.93 -1.12 -14.77
CA ALA A 40 4.33 -1.27 -15.17
C ALA A 40 4.52 -1.35 -16.69
N GLY A 41 3.46 -1.65 -17.44
CA GLY A 41 3.52 -1.89 -18.87
C GLY A 41 4.03 -3.30 -19.21
N ALA A 42 3.91 -4.25 -18.29
CA ALA A 42 4.27 -5.64 -18.52
C ALA A 42 3.47 -6.23 -19.70
N ASP A 43 4.11 -7.04 -20.50
CA ASP A 43 3.43 -7.70 -21.61
C ASP A 43 2.40 -8.76 -21.12
N ARG A 44 1.53 -9.15 -22.04
CA ARG A 44 0.43 -10.09 -21.74
C ARG A 44 0.91 -11.46 -21.30
N HIS A 45 2.04 -11.92 -21.83
CA HIS A 45 2.60 -13.24 -21.48
C HIS A 45 3.08 -13.21 -20.05
N LYS A 46 3.79 -12.15 -19.65
CA LYS A 46 4.27 -11.98 -18.28
C LYS A 46 3.12 -11.95 -17.27
N ILE A 47 2.03 -11.22 -17.58
CA ILE A 47 0.83 -11.19 -16.71
C ILE A 47 0.20 -12.58 -16.62
N THR A 48 0.06 -13.28 -17.77
CA THR A 48 -0.51 -14.63 -17.80
C THR A 48 0.34 -15.61 -16.99
N ASP A 49 1.65 -15.63 -17.21
CA ASP A 49 2.58 -16.52 -16.51
C ASP A 49 2.50 -16.28 -15.00
N ARG A 50 2.48 -15.02 -14.56
CA ARG A 50 2.37 -14.67 -13.14
C ARG A 50 1.04 -15.14 -12.54
N VAL A 51 -0.06 -14.99 -13.26
CA VAL A 51 -1.36 -15.48 -12.80
C VAL A 51 -1.39 -17.02 -12.75
N GLU A 52 -0.87 -17.71 -13.76
CA GLU A 52 -0.81 -19.17 -13.80
C GLU A 52 0.07 -19.74 -12.68
N GLU A 53 1.15 -19.06 -12.32
CA GLU A 53 2.02 -19.42 -11.19
C GLU A 53 1.30 -19.28 -9.84
N ARG A 54 0.61 -18.15 -9.61
CA ARG A 54 0.06 -17.77 -8.29
C ARG A 54 -1.35 -18.28 -8.02
N LEU A 55 -2.16 -18.45 -9.05
CA LEU A 55 -3.57 -18.76 -8.91
C LEU A 55 -3.84 -20.13 -8.23
N PRO A 56 -3.07 -21.21 -8.47
CA PRO A 56 -3.27 -22.48 -7.76
C PRO A 56 -3.15 -22.37 -6.25
N ALA A 57 -2.17 -21.61 -5.77
CA ALA A 57 -1.99 -21.34 -4.33
C ALA A 57 -3.17 -20.54 -3.76
N ALA A 58 -3.71 -19.59 -4.51
CA ALA A 58 -4.87 -18.82 -4.13
C ALA A 58 -6.12 -19.68 -3.90
N PHE A 59 -6.39 -20.64 -4.78
CA PHE A 59 -7.54 -21.54 -4.61
C PHE A 59 -7.37 -22.55 -3.48
N SER A 60 -6.14 -22.98 -3.20
CA SER A 60 -5.88 -23.88 -2.07
C SER A 60 -6.08 -23.19 -0.71
N SER A 61 -5.95 -21.88 -0.62
CA SER A 61 -6.01 -21.09 0.60
C SER A 61 -7.39 -20.51 0.96
N SER A 62 -8.46 -20.98 0.33
CA SER A 62 -9.86 -20.59 0.65
C SER A 62 -10.09 -19.07 0.65
N LEU A 63 -10.15 -18.47 -0.54
CA LEU A 63 -10.51 -17.07 -0.71
C LEU A 63 -11.91 -16.77 -0.18
N VAL A 64 -12.07 -15.66 0.51
CA VAL A 64 -13.35 -15.20 1.07
C VAL A 64 -13.58 -13.72 0.83
N ASP A 65 -14.85 -13.37 0.67
CA ASP A 65 -15.25 -11.97 0.80
C ASP A 65 -15.37 -11.64 2.28
N PRO A 66 -14.78 -10.52 2.75
CA PRO A 66 -15.02 -10.04 4.09
C PRO A 66 -16.53 -9.84 4.36
N PRO A 67 -16.99 -9.99 5.60
CA PRO A 67 -18.38 -9.69 5.94
C PRO A 67 -18.79 -8.32 5.38
N MET A 68 -20.00 -8.22 4.85
CA MET A 68 -20.54 -7.00 4.24
C MET A 68 -19.87 -6.52 2.94
N PHE A 69 -18.80 -7.17 2.44
CA PHE A 69 -18.09 -6.73 1.24
C PHE A 69 -19.02 -6.62 0.01
N ARG A 70 -19.81 -7.66 -0.27
CA ARG A 70 -20.76 -7.66 -1.40
C ARG A 70 -21.87 -6.63 -1.26
N TRP A 71 -22.28 -6.34 -0.03
CA TRP A 71 -23.20 -5.23 0.22
C TRP A 71 -22.55 -3.89 -0.09
N ALA A 72 -21.34 -3.65 0.41
CA ALA A 72 -20.59 -2.43 0.16
C ALA A 72 -20.29 -2.25 -1.34
N GLU A 73 -19.91 -3.31 -2.05
CA GLU A 73 -19.69 -3.29 -3.50
C GLU A 73 -20.93 -2.80 -4.26
N ARG A 74 -22.12 -3.31 -3.89
CA ARG A 74 -23.39 -2.82 -4.46
C ARG A 74 -23.72 -1.39 -4.03
N HIS A 75 -23.42 -1.03 -2.79
CA HIS A 75 -23.69 0.31 -2.25
C HIS A 75 -22.87 1.39 -2.97
N TYR A 76 -21.62 1.10 -3.30
CA TYR A 76 -20.75 1.98 -4.08
C TYR A 76 -20.82 1.75 -5.59
N GLY A 77 -21.69 0.88 -6.06
CA GLY A 77 -21.96 0.71 -7.48
C GLY A 77 -22.38 2.06 -8.10
N GLY A 78 -21.73 2.46 -9.18
CA GLY A 78 -21.94 3.77 -9.80
C GLY A 78 -21.06 4.91 -9.25
N VAL A 79 -20.50 4.78 -8.03
CA VAL A 79 -19.55 5.79 -7.52
C VAL A 79 -18.25 5.77 -8.33
N GLY A 80 -17.78 4.57 -8.74
CA GLY A 80 -16.60 4.44 -9.59
C GLY A 80 -16.75 5.18 -10.92
N GLU A 81 -17.88 5.04 -11.58
CA GLU A 81 -18.21 5.78 -12.81
C GLU A 81 -18.32 7.29 -12.55
N GLY A 82 -18.95 7.68 -11.43
CA GLY A 82 -19.07 9.10 -11.05
C GLY A 82 -17.73 9.75 -10.79
N LEU A 83 -16.80 9.04 -10.13
CA LEU A 83 -15.43 9.52 -9.90
C LEU A 83 -14.62 9.65 -11.20
N LEU A 84 -14.94 8.90 -12.24
CA LEU A 84 -14.32 8.97 -13.54
C LEU A 84 -14.99 9.98 -14.48
N ALA A 85 -16.03 10.68 -14.04
CA ALA A 85 -16.71 11.68 -14.85
C ALA A 85 -15.75 12.76 -15.36
N THR A 86 -16.00 13.27 -16.55
CA THR A 86 -15.14 14.29 -17.18
C THR A 86 -15.17 15.62 -16.45
N ARG A 87 -16.32 15.98 -15.85
CA ARG A 87 -16.48 17.25 -15.12
C ARG A 87 -15.99 17.10 -13.69
N PRO A 88 -15.09 17.99 -13.21
CA PRO A 88 -14.60 17.95 -11.83
C PRO A 88 -15.73 18.02 -10.77
N ALA A 89 -16.78 18.79 -11.02
CA ALA A 89 -17.92 18.90 -10.11
C ALA A 89 -18.63 17.56 -9.88
N ASP A 90 -18.79 16.74 -10.93
CA ASP A 90 -19.42 15.43 -10.83
C ASP A 90 -18.52 14.45 -10.04
N ARG A 91 -17.20 14.50 -10.26
CA ARG A 91 -16.23 13.72 -9.48
C ARG A 91 -16.27 14.07 -8.00
N ARG A 92 -16.32 15.37 -7.69
CA ARG A 92 -16.43 15.86 -6.31
C ARG A 92 -17.73 15.39 -5.65
N GLN A 93 -18.86 15.50 -6.37
CA GLN A 93 -20.14 14.99 -5.88
C GLN A 93 -20.12 13.48 -5.62
N ALA A 94 -19.50 12.69 -6.51
CA ALA A 94 -19.32 11.26 -6.28
C ALA A 94 -18.42 10.99 -5.08
N PHE A 95 -17.35 11.77 -4.89
CA PHE A 95 -16.44 11.64 -3.75
C PHE A 95 -17.11 12.00 -2.42
N GLU A 96 -18.05 12.94 -2.40
CA GLU A 96 -18.82 13.25 -1.19
C GLU A 96 -19.54 12.02 -0.61
N GLN A 97 -19.96 11.08 -1.47
CA GLN A 97 -20.51 9.79 -1.03
C GLN A 97 -19.46 8.88 -0.37
N VAL A 98 -18.20 9.07 -0.74
CA VAL A 98 -17.05 8.34 -0.17
C VAL A 98 -16.63 8.93 1.17
N LEU A 99 -16.81 10.23 1.39
CA LEU A 99 -16.45 10.91 2.65
C LEU A 99 -17.16 10.32 3.88
N ALA A 100 -18.36 9.78 3.69
CA ALA A 100 -19.08 9.07 4.75
C ALA A 100 -18.32 7.84 5.28
N LEU A 101 -17.31 7.34 4.56
CA LEU A 101 -16.40 6.30 5.05
C LEU A 101 -15.54 6.81 6.21
N GLY A 102 -15.25 8.12 6.23
CA GLY A 102 -14.34 8.72 7.20
C GLY A 102 -12.89 8.22 7.07
N PRO A 103 -11.99 8.65 7.94
CA PRO A 103 -10.54 8.61 7.72
C PRO A 103 -9.84 7.29 8.03
N GLY A 104 -10.48 6.15 7.97
CA GLY A 104 -9.90 4.86 8.34
C GLY A 104 -9.03 4.21 7.23
N LEU A 105 -7.98 4.87 6.76
CA LEU A 105 -7.20 4.47 5.57
C LEU A 105 -6.22 3.31 5.78
N ALA A 106 -5.72 3.12 7.01
CA ALA A 106 -4.71 2.10 7.31
C ALA A 106 -5.26 0.67 7.36
N GLY A 107 -6.57 0.51 7.38
CA GLY A 107 -7.22 -0.80 7.46
C GLY A 107 -6.76 -1.76 6.37
N GLY A 108 -6.52 -3.02 6.74
CA GLY A 108 -5.99 -4.03 5.84
C GLY A 108 -4.59 -3.67 5.30
N ALA A 109 -3.74 -3.02 6.10
CA ALA A 109 -2.42 -2.53 5.70
C ALA A 109 -2.46 -1.72 4.39
N PHE A 110 -3.36 -0.75 4.31
CA PHE A 110 -3.58 0.11 3.14
C PHE A 110 -4.04 -0.60 1.85
N HIS A 111 -4.16 -1.93 1.80
CA HIS A 111 -4.54 -2.63 0.58
C HIS A 111 -5.83 -2.13 -0.05
N PRO A 112 -6.89 -1.77 0.72
CA PRO A 112 -8.09 -1.16 0.15
C PRO A 112 -7.82 0.15 -0.56
N LEU A 113 -6.99 1.01 0.05
CA LEU A 113 -6.60 2.30 -0.52
C LEU A 113 -5.70 2.13 -1.75
N ILE A 114 -4.75 1.19 -1.70
CA ILE A 114 -3.89 0.83 -2.84
C ILE A 114 -4.78 0.37 -4.02
N ARG A 115 -5.76 -0.48 -3.76
CA ARG A 115 -6.71 -0.95 -4.79
C ARG A 115 -7.52 0.18 -5.40
N PHE A 116 -8.04 1.07 -4.56
CA PHE A 116 -8.75 2.27 -5.01
C PHE A 116 -7.84 3.15 -5.86
N GLY A 117 -6.62 3.44 -5.41
CA GLY A 117 -5.65 4.26 -6.13
C GLY A 117 -5.25 3.67 -7.48
N TYR A 118 -5.00 2.38 -7.57
CA TYR A 118 -4.74 1.71 -8.86
C TYR A 118 -5.95 1.77 -9.80
N GLY A 119 -7.16 1.60 -9.27
CA GLY A 119 -8.38 1.78 -10.03
C GLY A 119 -8.51 3.20 -10.58
N ALA A 120 -8.21 4.21 -9.75
CA ALA A 120 -8.18 5.62 -10.15
C ALA A 120 -7.13 5.90 -11.25
N LEU A 121 -5.90 5.41 -11.06
CA LEU A 121 -4.80 5.58 -12.03
C LEU A 121 -5.13 4.98 -13.40
N ARG A 122 -5.85 3.85 -13.41
CA ARG A 122 -6.20 3.12 -14.64
C ARG A 122 -7.53 3.55 -15.26
N GLY A 123 -8.32 4.36 -14.57
CA GLY A 123 -9.67 4.69 -14.99
C GLY A 123 -10.60 3.46 -14.99
N ASP A 124 -10.41 2.52 -14.04
CA ASP A 124 -11.22 1.32 -13.93
C ASP A 124 -12.30 1.50 -12.83
N PRO A 125 -13.58 1.73 -13.23
CA PRO A 125 -14.64 2.02 -12.26
C PRO A 125 -14.95 0.83 -11.35
N ARG A 126 -14.72 -0.40 -11.81
CA ARG A 126 -14.96 -1.61 -11.01
C ARG A 126 -13.92 -1.73 -9.90
N GLU A 127 -12.66 -1.48 -10.22
CA GLU A 127 -11.59 -1.53 -9.22
C GLU A 127 -11.71 -0.38 -8.21
N ILE A 128 -12.12 0.81 -8.64
CA ILE A 128 -12.48 1.92 -7.75
C ILE A 128 -13.58 1.46 -6.78
N THR A 129 -14.68 0.92 -7.29
CA THR A 129 -15.81 0.43 -6.47
C THR A 129 -15.38 -0.65 -5.50
N ARG A 130 -14.57 -1.61 -5.93
CA ARG A 130 -14.07 -2.70 -5.07
C ARG A 130 -13.09 -2.21 -4.02
N GLY A 131 -12.22 -1.27 -4.35
CA GLY A 131 -11.34 -0.61 -3.40
C GLY A 131 -12.12 0.10 -2.30
N LEU A 132 -13.16 0.87 -2.67
CA LEU A 132 -14.07 1.52 -1.74
C LEU A 132 -14.85 0.54 -0.85
N ALA A 133 -15.38 -0.53 -1.45
CA ALA A 133 -16.09 -1.57 -0.70
C ALA A 133 -15.16 -2.24 0.32
N TYR A 134 -13.93 -2.51 -0.07
CA TYR A 134 -12.92 -3.11 0.80
C TYR A 134 -12.49 -2.14 1.90
N LEU A 135 -12.30 -0.85 1.57
CA LEU A 135 -12.02 0.19 2.56
C LEU A 135 -13.14 0.31 3.59
N ARG A 136 -14.40 0.24 3.15
CA ARG A 136 -15.57 0.28 4.04
C ARG A 136 -15.56 -0.84 5.08
N VAL A 137 -15.23 -2.05 4.69
CA VAL A 137 -15.31 -3.24 5.57
C VAL A 137 -14.05 -3.47 6.39
N ARG A 138 -12.92 -2.87 5.99
CA ARG A 138 -11.63 -2.94 6.70
C ARG A 138 -11.17 -1.62 7.29
N ARG A 139 -12.07 -0.63 7.31
CA ARG A 139 -11.79 0.66 7.90
C ARG A 139 -11.21 0.52 9.30
N GLN A 140 -10.03 1.11 9.50
CA GLN A 140 -9.36 1.21 10.79
C GLN A 140 -9.03 2.68 11.03
N VAL A 141 -9.58 3.25 12.09
CA VAL A 141 -9.25 4.60 12.56
C VAL A 141 -8.19 4.43 13.64
N LEU A 142 -6.96 4.79 13.33
CA LEU A 142 -5.84 4.65 14.27
C LEU A 142 -5.91 5.65 15.41
N PHE A 143 -6.43 6.87 15.13
CA PHE A 143 -6.54 7.91 16.15
C PHE A 143 -7.90 8.58 16.12
N ALA A 144 -8.48 8.79 17.29
CA ALA A 144 -9.76 9.52 17.42
C ALA A 144 -9.59 11.04 17.20
N ARG A 145 -8.36 11.55 17.31
CA ARG A 145 -7.98 12.95 17.09
C ARG A 145 -6.65 12.98 16.33
N PRO A 146 -6.35 14.06 15.57
CA PRO A 146 -5.05 14.24 14.93
C PRO A 146 -3.92 14.13 15.95
N VAL A 147 -2.88 13.40 15.57
CA VAL A 147 -1.74 13.15 16.46
C VAL A 147 -0.69 14.20 16.21
N ARG A 148 -0.24 14.84 17.27
CA ARG A 148 0.95 15.66 17.22
C ARG A 148 2.15 14.76 16.94
N PRO A 149 3.01 15.05 15.93
CA PRO A 149 4.26 14.35 15.77
C PRO A 149 5.14 14.67 16.98
N ALA A 150 5.02 13.83 18.01
CA ALA A 150 6.00 13.79 19.08
C ALA A 150 7.25 13.14 18.50
N GLY A 151 8.42 13.65 18.84
CA GLY A 151 9.67 12.95 18.52
C GLY A 151 9.61 11.52 19.07
N PRO A 152 10.37 10.58 18.48
CA PRO A 152 10.37 9.17 18.91
C PRO A 152 10.66 8.95 20.39
N THR A 153 11.19 9.94 21.09
CA THR A 153 11.58 9.92 22.50
C THR A 153 10.45 10.24 23.50
N GLU A 154 9.29 10.71 23.05
CA GLU A 154 8.19 11.13 23.95
C GLU A 154 7.05 10.11 24.07
N LEU A 155 7.14 8.99 23.32
CA LEU A 155 6.16 7.90 23.41
C LEU A 155 6.67 6.87 24.40
N ALA A 156 5.85 6.49 25.37
CA ALA A 156 6.00 5.21 26.06
C ALA A 156 5.71 4.12 24.99
N MET A 157 6.75 3.71 24.27
CA MET A 157 6.62 2.71 23.24
C MET A 157 6.50 1.33 23.88
N PRO A 158 5.61 0.45 23.39
CA PRO A 158 5.61 -0.93 23.81
C PRO A 158 6.99 -1.52 23.60
N THR A 159 7.44 -2.36 24.52
CA THR A 159 8.74 -3.04 24.43
C THR A 159 8.71 -4.08 23.29
N PRO A 160 9.86 -4.43 22.70
CA PRO A 160 9.92 -5.53 21.72
C PRO A 160 9.29 -6.84 22.23
N GLU A 161 9.38 -7.10 23.54
CA GLU A 161 8.79 -8.29 24.16
C GLU A 161 7.25 -8.22 24.20
N GLU A 162 6.66 -7.02 24.39
CA GLU A 162 5.21 -6.84 24.31
C GLU A 162 4.66 -6.97 22.89
N LEU A 163 5.53 -6.82 21.87
CA LEU A 163 5.19 -6.94 20.47
C LEU A 163 5.49 -8.32 19.89
N ASP A 164 6.27 -9.13 20.61
CA ASP A 164 6.64 -10.47 20.15
C ASP A 164 5.40 -11.34 19.94
N GLY A 165 5.25 -11.88 18.73
CA GLY A 165 4.10 -12.68 18.32
C GLY A 165 2.82 -11.88 18.01
N THR A 166 2.83 -10.54 18.11
CA THR A 166 1.66 -9.72 17.72
C THR A 166 1.66 -9.45 16.21
N SER A 167 0.46 -9.39 15.62
CA SER A 167 0.35 -8.98 14.22
C SER A 167 0.69 -7.50 14.04
N VAL A 168 1.09 -7.10 12.82
CA VAL A 168 1.29 -5.68 12.46
C VAL A 168 0.07 -4.82 12.81
N PHE A 169 -1.13 -5.38 12.70
CA PHE A 169 -2.36 -4.67 13.05
C PHE A 169 -2.48 -4.44 14.56
N ASP A 170 -2.14 -5.44 15.36
CA ASP A 170 -2.12 -5.31 16.81
C ASP A 170 -1.05 -4.29 17.26
N GLN A 171 0.10 -4.28 16.60
CA GLN A 171 1.16 -3.29 16.83
C GLN A 171 0.69 -1.87 16.52
N LEU A 172 -0.01 -1.67 15.40
CA LEU A 172 -0.60 -0.38 15.05
C LEU A 172 -1.68 0.05 16.06
N ASP A 173 -2.51 -0.88 16.52
CA ASP A 173 -3.54 -0.60 17.52
C ASP A 173 -2.93 -0.24 18.88
N LEU A 174 -1.85 -0.91 19.31
CA LEU A 174 -1.10 -0.58 20.52
C LEU A 174 -0.51 0.83 20.45
N VAL A 175 0.20 1.15 19.35
CA VAL A 175 0.77 2.49 19.13
C VAL A 175 -0.33 3.56 19.10
N ALA A 176 -1.47 3.26 18.47
CA ALA A 176 -2.61 4.17 18.43
C ALA A 176 -3.22 4.40 19.81
N GLY A 177 -3.32 3.35 20.65
CA GLY A 177 -3.81 3.42 22.01
C GLY A 177 -2.96 4.32 22.90
N GLU A 178 -1.64 4.14 22.88
CA GLU A 178 -0.69 4.95 23.65
C GLU A 178 -0.73 6.43 23.22
N ARG A 179 -0.86 6.70 21.93
CA ARG A 179 -0.95 8.08 21.43
C ARG A 179 -2.25 8.79 21.72
N ALA A 180 -3.36 8.06 21.83
CA ALA A 180 -4.62 8.66 22.25
C ALA A 180 -4.54 9.29 23.65
N LEU A 181 -3.56 8.89 24.47
CA LEU A 181 -3.30 9.42 25.80
C LEU A 181 -2.50 10.75 25.80
N LEU A 182 -1.88 11.14 24.68
CA LEU A 182 -0.97 12.30 24.61
C LEU A 182 -1.63 13.62 24.15
N GLY A 183 -2.92 13.71 24.04
CA GLY A 183 -3.63 14.52 23.09
C GLY A 183 -4.28 15.85 23.48
N ASP A 184 -3.82 16.71 24.39
CA ASP A 184 -4.43 18.04 24.67
C ASP A 184 -3.72 19.25 24.02
N GLY A 185 -2.83 19.01 23.05
CA GLY A 185 -2.16 20.07 22.30
C GLY A 185 -2.96 20.58 21.09
N PRO A 186 -2.59 21.75 20.53
CA PRO A 186 -3.18 22.22 19.27
C PRO A 186 -2.90 21.22 18.14
N GLU A 187 -3.88 21.07 17.24
CA GLU A 187 -3.74 20.23 16.05
C GLU A 187 -2.51 20.63 15.24
N PRO A 188 -1.58 19.70 14.95
CA PRO A 188 -0.42 20.02 14.15
C PRO A 188 -0.84 20.40 12.72
N PRO A 189 -0.09 21.32 12.06
CA PRO A 189 -0.36 21.63 10.67
C PRO A 189 -0.19 20.36 9.83
N LEU A 190 -1.05 20.20 8.83
CA LEU A 190 -0.95 19.09 7.89
C LEU A 190 0.37 19.20 7.12
N PRO A 191 1.20 18.14 7.11
CA PRO A 191 2.43 18.13 6.32
C PRO A 191 2.14 18.22 4.81
N SER A 192 3.10 18.70 4.04
CA SER A 192 3.03 18.58 2.59
C SER A 192 3.09 17.11 2.16
N VAL A 193 2.57 16.82 0.98
CA VAL A 193 2.63 15.46 0.42
C VAL A 193 4.08 15.01 0.20
N ALA A 194 4.97 15.95 -0.13
CA ALA A 194 6.40 15.68 -0.26
C ALA A 194 7.04 15.29 1.09
N GLU A 195 6.71 15.98 2.18
CA GLU A 195 7.19 15.61 3.53
C GLU A 195 6.67 14.24 3.96
N LEU A 196 5.41 13.93 3.65
CA LEU A 196 4.86 12.59 3.89
C LEU A 196 5.58 11.52 3.07
N ALA A 197 5.92 11.81 1.81
CA ALA A 197 6.66 10.89 0.95
C ALA A 197 8.10 10.67 1.43
N GLU A 198 8.78 11.72 1.86
CA GLU A 198 10.12 11.60 2.45
C GLU A 198 10.09 10.76 3.73
N THR A 199 9.11 10.98 4.60
CA THR A 199 8.94 10.17 5.80
C THR A 199 8.68 8.71 5.45
N ALA A 200 7.69 8.43 4.59
CA ALA A 200 7.33 7.06 4.21
C ALA A 200 8.50 6.31 3.54
N THR A 201 9.25 6.98 2.65
CA THR A 201 10.44 6.39 2.01
C THR A 201 11.61 6.22 2.98
N GLY A 202 11.73 7.11 3.97
CA GLY A 202 12.68 6.97 5.07
C GLY A 202 12.48 5.67 5.86
N LEU A 203 11.23 5.24 6.07
CA LEU A 203 10.93 3.97 6.73
C LEU A 203 11.44 2.77 5.94
N VAL A 204 11.30 2.80 4.62
CA VAL A 204 11.82 1.72 3.75
C VAL A 204 13.35 1.68 3.78
N LEU A 205 14.03 2.83 3.82
CA LEU A 205 15.49 2.84 3.95
C LEU A 205 15.97 2.39 5.34
N HIS A 206 15.16 2.63 6.37
CA HIS A 206 15.46 2.13 7.72
C HIS A 206 15.34 0.61 7.80
N ASP A 207 14.28 0.05 7.20
CA ASP A 207 14.05 -1.39 7.13
C ASP A 207 13.40 -1.76 5.78
N PRO A 208 14.22 -2.08 4.75
CA PRO A 208 13.70 -2.45 3.43
C PRO A 208 12.93 -3.77 3.41
N GLY A 209 13.10 -4.63 4.42
CA GLY A 209 12.35 -5.86 4.63
C GLY A 209 10.96 -5.62 5.23
N SER A 210 10.76 -4.47 5.86
CA SER A 210 9.52 -4.18 6.58
C SER A 210 8.29 -4.15 5.66
N PHE A 211 7.37 -5.06 5.93
CA PHE A 211 6.07 -5.11 5.29
C PHE A 211 5.32 -3.77 5.42
N ILE A 212 5.29 -3.20 6.65
CA ILE A 212 4.53 -1.97 6.90
C ILE A 212 5.15 -0.74 6.23
N ALA A 213 6.48 -0.66 6.17
CA ALA A 213 7.18 0.44 5.49
C ALA A 213 6.83 0.47 3.99
N VAL A 214 6.84 -0.67 3.30
CA VAL A 214 6.44 -0.78 1.89
C VAL A 214 4.98 -0.38 1.69
N HIS A 215 4.10 -0.81 2.58
CA HIS A 215 2.67 -0.50 2.48
C HIS A 215 2.37 0.97 2.78
N THR A 216 3.19 1.64 3.58
CA THR A 216 3.09 3.09 3.81
C THR A 216 3.34 3.87 2.53
N VAL A 217 4.39 3.53 1.77
CA VAL A 217 4.69 4.17 0.46
C VAL A 217 3.61 3.88 -0.58
N THR A 218 3.19 2.62 -0.69
CA THR A 218 2.16 2.22 -1.66
C THR A 218 0.77 2.76 -1.31
N GLY A 219 0.45 2.88 -0.03
CA GLY A 219 -0.77 3.53 0.46
C GLY A 219 -0.78 5.03 0.18
N LEU A 220 0.34 5.71 0.43
CA LEU A 220 0.50 7.13 0.07
C LEU A 220 0.29 7.36 -1.43
N HIS A 221 0.92 6.54 -2.28
CA HIS A 221 0.66 6.58 -3.73
C HIS A 221 -0.83 6.40 -4.04
N GLY A 222 -1.50 5.45 -3.39
CA GLY A 222 -2.94 5.26 -3.55
C GLY A 222 -3.73 6.53 -3.26
N LEU A 223 -3.44 7.25 -2.16
CA LEU A 223 -4.10 8.50 -1.82
C LEU A 223 -3.78 9.63 -2.80
N VAL A 224 -2.55 9.72 -3.28
CA VAL A 224 -2.14 10.68 -4.32
C VAL A 224 -2.99 10.49 -5.59
N GLU A 225 -3.22 9.26 -6.05
CA GLU A 225 -4.05 9.02 -7.23
C GLU A 225 -5.54 9.32 -6.98
N VAL A 226 -6.03 9.08 -5.77
CA VAL A 226 -7.40 9.49 -5.37
C VAL A 226 -7.53 11.01 -5.37
N ASP A 227 -6.59 11.74 -4.80
CA ASP A 227 -6.58 13.20 -4.82
C ASP A 227 -6.59 13.73 -6.26
N ARG A 228 -5.72 13.21 -7.12
CA ARG A 228 -5.68 13.57 -8.54
C ARG A 228 -7.02 13.32 -9.24
N LEU A 229 -7.64 12.19 -8.97
CA LEU A 229 -8.93 11.84 -9.55
C LEU A 229 -10.01 12.87 -9.16
N VAL A 230 -10.06 13.22 -7.88
CA VAL A 230 -11.08 14.13 -7.31
C VAL A 230 -10.84 15.58 -7.73
N THR A 231 -9.60 16.06 -7.63
CA THR A 231 -9.24 17.47 -7.83
C THR A 231 -8.86 17.80 -9.27
N GLY A 232 -8.40 16.81 -10.02
CA GLY A 232 -7.85 17.01 -11.38
C GLY A 232 -6.46 17.63 -11.39
N ARG A 233 -5.74 17.69 -10.27
CA ARG A 233 -4.39 18.26 -10.17
C ARG A 233 -3.34 17.28 -10.62
N ASP A 234 -2.30 17.77 -11.30
CA ASP A 234 -1.17 16.97 -11.75
C ASP A 234 0.09 17.16 -10.90
N HIS A 235 0.15 18.18 -10.02
CA HIS A 235 1.27 18.44 -9.12
C HIS A 235 0.77 18.48 -7.67
N LEU A 236 1.26 17.55 -6.84
CA LEU A 236 0.74 17.30 -5.49
C LEU A 236 1.82 17.38 -4.39
N GLY A 237 3.02 17.91 -4.68
CA GLY A 237 4.09 17.99 -3.67
C GLY A 237 3.86 18.99 -2.52
N GLY A 238 2.88 19.87 -2.65
CA GLY A 238 2.54 20.89 -1.64
C GLY A 238 1.65 20.37 -0.50
N VAL A 239 1.26 21.29 0.38
CA VAL A 239 0.28 21.00 1.43
C VAL A 239 -1.09 20.78 0.79
N PRO A 240 -1.80 19.69 1.15
CA PRO A 240 -3.16 19.47 0.64
C PRO A 240 -4.11 20.59 1.10
N ASP A 241 -4.73 21.26 0.16
CA ASP A 241 -5.59 22.42 0.41
C ASP A 241 -7.06 22.19 0.03
N ASP A 242 -7.40 21.01 -0.49
CA ASP A 242 -8.78 20.65 -0.79
C ASP A 242 -9.50 20.21 0.50
N PRO A 243 -10.54 20.97 0.94
CA PRO A 243 -11.21 20.67 2.20
C PRO A 243 -11.94 19.32 2.21
N LEU A 244 -12.32 18.77 1.03
CA LEU A 244 -12.93 17.45 0.94
C LEU A 244 -11.93 16.33 1.29
N LEU A 245 -10.66 16.54 0.96
CA LEU A 245 -9.60 15.54 1.16
C LEU A 245 -8.79 15.76 2.45
N ALA A 246 -8.98 16.90 3.13
CA ALA A 246 -8.19 17.24 4.32
C ALA A 246 -8.20 16.15 5.38
N SER A 247 -9.37 15.58 5.69
CA SER A 247 -9.48 14.48 6.68
C SER A 247 -8.77 13.18 6.23
N TRP A 248 -8.71 12.91 4.94
CA TRP A 248 -8.01 11.75 4.40
C TRP A 248 -6.49 11.95 4.44
N TRP A 249 -6.03 13.16 4.11
CA TRP A 249 -4.62 13.50 4.23
C TRP A 249 -4.14 13.50 5.68
N GLN A 250 -4.98 13.99 6.61
CA GLN A 250 -4.67 13.91 8.05
C GLN A 250 -4.57 12.44 8.49
N ALA A 251 -5.53 11.59 8.09
CA ALA A 251 -5.49 10.17 8.41
C ALA A 251 -4.25 9.46 7.82
N MET A 252 -3.77 9.89 6.65
CA MET A 252 -2.53 9.38 6.07
C MET A 252 -1.31 9.83 6.88
N ALA A 253 -1.25 11.10 7.30
CA ALA A 253 -0.18 11.61 8.16
C ALA A 253 -0.13 10.85 9.49
N ASP A 254 -1.28 10.60 10.10
CA ASP A 254 -1.42 9.82 11.33
C ASP A 254 -0.96 8.38 11.14
N ALA A 255 -1.37 7.75 10.03
CA ALA A 255 -0.98 6.39 9.71
C ALA A 255 0.53 6.26 9.46
N ILE A 256 1.15 7.19 8.71
CA ILE A 256 2.60 7.24 8.50
C ILE A 256 3.32 7.38 9.85
N THR A 257 2.80 8.20 10.74
CA THR A 257 3.38 8.42 12.07
C THR A 257 3.30 7.15 12.92
N ALA A 258 2.18 6.43 12.90
CA ALA A 258 2.06 5.14 13.60
C ALA A 258 3.00 4.08 13.02
N CYS A 259 3.08 3.99 11.68
CA CYS A 259 4.00 3.07 11.01
C CYS A 259 5.47 3.40 11.32
N ALA A 260 5.83 4.69 11.41
CA ALA A 260 7.17 5.11 11.80
C ALA A 260 7.53 4.62 13.21
N ALA A 261 6.59 4.68 14.15
CA ALA A 261 6.79 4.15 15.48
C ALA A 261 7.02 2.63 15.46
N VAL A 262 6.21 1.88 14.73
CA VAL A 262 6.38 0.40 14.59
C VAL A 262 7.73 0.04 13.97
N VAL A 263 8.13 0.71 12.89
CA VAL A 263 9.42 0.44 12.22
C VAL A 263 10.61 0.80 13.11
N ALA A 264 10.52 1.92 13.85
CA ALA A 264 11.58 2.32 14.79
C ALA A 264 11.79 1.31 15.92
N MET A 265 10.76 0.62 16.37
CA MET A 265 10.86 -0.43 17.39
C MET A 265 11.62 -1.67 16.91
N ALA A 266 11.47 -2.02 15.63
CA ALA A 266 12.20 -3.16 15.06
C ALA A 266 13.71 -2.89 14.92
N GLY A 267 14.12 -1.61 14.96
CA GLY A 267 15.50 -1.19 14.71
C GLY A 267 15.89 -1.22 13.22
N PRO A 268 17.06 -0.68 12.88
CA PRO A 268 17.52 -0.64 11.50
C PRO A 268 17.94 -2.03 11.02
N ALA A 269 17.40 -2.45 9.87
CA ALA A 269 17.87 -3.67 9.21
C ALA A 269 19.14 -3.38 8.39
N PRO A 270 20.12 -4.30 8.34
CA PRO A 270 21.28 -4.14 7.50
C PRO A 270 20.86 -4.12 6.02
N VAL A 271 21.18 -3.03 5.34
CA VAL A 271 20.96 -2.92 3.89
C VAL A 271 22.18 -3.47 3.17
N ALA A 272 22.03 -4.59 2.46
CA ALA A 272 23.07 -5.06 1.58
C ALA A 272 23.28 -4.04 0.43
N PRO A 273 24.54 -3.72 0.05
CA PRO A 273 24.77 -2.88 -1.11
C PRO A 273 24.28 -3.61 -2.37
N GLY A 274 23.19 -3.12 -2.94
CA GLY A 274 22.63 -3.61 -4.20
C GLY A 274 23.09 -2.75 -5.38
N GLU A 275 23.06 -3.32 -6.57
CA GLU A 275 23.25 -2.56 -7.79
C GLU A 275 22.08 -1.58 -7.98
N VAL A 276 22.36 -0.29 -7.99
CA VAL A 276 21.36 0.74 -8.22
C VAL A 276 20.99 0.78 -9.70
N PRO A 277 19.72 0.60 -10.08
CA PRO A 277 19.28 0.73 -11.45
C PRO A 277 19.60 2.10 -12.04
N VAL A 278 19.84 2.18 -13.35
CA VAL A 278 20.23 3.42 -14.02
C VAL A 278 19.13 4.49 -14.00
N ASP A 279 17.87 4.06 -13.96
CA ASP A 279 16.69 4.93 -13.89
C ASP A 279 15.47 4.19 -13.30
N LEU A 280 14.35 4.89 -13.18
CA LEU A 280 13.11 4.35 -12.61
C LEU A 280 12.42 3.32 -13.52
N ASP A 281 12.62 3.36 -14.83
CA ASP A 281 12.07 2.36 -15.74
C ASP A 281 12.86 1.05 -15.63
N ALA A 282 14.18 1.12 -15.49
CA ALA A 282 15.02 -0.04 -15.18
C ALA A 282 14.69 -0.64 -13.80
N LEU A 283 14.40 0.19 -12.81
CA LEU A 283 13.92 -0.25 -11.49
C LEU A 283 12.64 -1.08 -11.62
N VAL A 284 11.64 -0.54 -12.33
CA VAL A 284 10.35 -1.22 -12.54
C VAL A 284 10.53 -2.50 -13.37
N ALA A 285 11.36 -2.49 -14.40
CA ALA A 285 11.65 -3.67 -15.21
C ALA A 285 12.23 -4.81 -14.36
N ARG A 286 13.21 -4.54 -13.48
CA ARG A 286 13.73 -5.53 -12.52
C ARG A 286 12.66 -6.04 -11.57
N ALA A 287 11.79 -5.16 -11.08
CA ALA A 287 10.73 -5.52 -10.16
C ALA A 287 9.62 -6.38 -10.79
N VAL A 288 9.39 -6.24 -12.11
CA VAL A 288 8.49 -7.11 -12.90
C VAL A 288 8.99 -8.56 -12.89
N ASP A 289 10.29 -8.78 -12.84
CA ASP A 289 10.92 -10.12 -12.80
C ASP A 289 11.08 -10.66 -11.38
N SER A 290 10.88 -9.84 -10.34
CA SER A 290 10.97 -10.28 -8.95
C SER A 290 9.86 -11.27 -8.60
N PRO A 291 10.14 -12.32 -7.83
CA PRO A 291 9.13 -13.19 -7.26
C PRO A 291 8.32 -12.51 -6.14
N GLU A 292 8.85 -11.43 -5.57
CA GLU A 292 8.24 -10.72 -4.44
C GLU A 292 7.29 -9.61 -4.94
N VAL A 293 6.01 -9.76 -4.68
CA VAL A 293 4.97 -8.81 -5.14
C VAL A 293 5.18 -7.38 -4.63
N HIS A 294 5.79 -7.23 -3.46
CA HIS A 294 6.02 -5.93 -2.86
C HIS A 294 7.09 -5.13 -3.59
N ASP A 295 8.07 -5.79 -4.22
CA ASP A 295 9.08 -5.14 -5.07
C ASP A 295 8.44 -4.43 -6.25
N LEU A 296 7.49 -5.10 -6.91
CA LEU A 296 6.76 -4.53 -8.02
C LEU A 296 5.87 -3.37 -7.58
N LYS A 297 5.07 -3.57 -6.52
CA LYS A 297 4.16 -2.53 -6.03
C LYS A 297 4.90 -1.25 -5.64
N ILE A 298 5.99 -1.39 -4.87
CA ILE A 298 6.76 -0.20 -4.43
C ILE A 298 7.47 0.47 -5.61
N SER A 299 8.07 -0.28 -6.53
CA SER A 299 8.79 0.28 -7.70
C SER A 299 7.84 1.08 -8.60
N VAL A 300 6.64 0.57 -8.86
CA VAL A 300 5.59 1.29 -9.59
C VAL A 300 5.18 2.56 -8.84
N SER A 301 5.00 2.48 -7.53
CA SER A 301 4.62 3.62 -6.69
C SER A 301 5.70 4.70 -6.69
N LEU A 302 6.96 4.33 -6.51
CA LEU A 302 8.10 5.25 -6.51
C LEU A 302 8.25 5.97 -7.86
N ARG A 303 8.18 5.22 -8.98
CA ARG A 303 8.20 5.80 -10.33
C ARG A 303 7.06 6.83 -10.49
N ARG A 304 5.87 6.48 -10.02
CA ARG A 304 4.71 7.37 -10.16
C ARG A 304 4.79 8.60 -9.30
N LEU A 305 5.19 8.48 -8.03
CA LEU A 305 5.39 9.62 -7.12
C LEU A 305 6.47 10.57 -7.65
N ALA A 306 7.54 10.03 -8.25
CA ALA A 306 8.57 10.84 -8.89
C ALA A 306 8.04 11.58 -10.14
N ALA A 307 7.26 10.90 -11.00
CA ALA A 307 6.65 11.51 -12.17
C ALA A 307 5.66 12.64 -11.84
N LEU A 308 5.05 12.60 -10.65
CA LEU A 308 4.13 13.62 -10.15
C LEU A 308 4.84 14.75 -9.37
N GLY A 309 6.17 14.71 -9.24
CA GLY A 309 6.95 15.70 -8.49
C GLY A 309 6.73 15.63 -6.98
N VAL A 310 6.16 14.55 -6.47
CA VAL A 310 5.97 14.30 -5.03
C VAL A 310 7.27 13.87 -4.37
N LEU A 311 8.10 13.11 -5.09
CA LEU A 311 9.37 12.57 -4.61
C LEU A 311 10.48 12.85 -5.62
N PRO A 312 11.70 13.26 -5.19
CA PRO A 312 12.84 13.38 -6.10
C PRO A 312 13.17 12.03 -6.77
N PRO A 313 13.45 11.98 -8.09
CA PRO A 313 13.78 10.73 -8.79
C PRO A 313 14.95 9.97 -8.17
N ALA A 314 15.98 10.68 -7.70
CA ALA A 314 17.14 10.07 -7.04
C ALA A 314 16.75 9.35 -5.75
N ARG A 315 15.85 9.95 -4.95
CA ARG A 315 15.32 9.35 -3.74
C ARG A 315 14.50 8.10 -4.05
N ALA A 316 13.65 8.16 -5.07
CA ALA A 316 12.86 7.01 -5.52
C ALA A 316 13.75 5.84 -5.95
N LEU A 317 14.84 6.10 -6.68
CA LEU A 317 15.83 5.08 -7.07
C LEU A 317 16.55 4.47 -5.88
N GLU A 318 17.00 5.28 -4.93
CA GLU A 318 17.64 4.83 -3.69
C GLU A 318 16.76 3.85 -2.92
N VAL A 319 15.51 4.23 -2.69
CA VAL A 319 14.53 3.42 -1.94
C VAL A 319 14.20 2.11 -2.67
N GLY A 320 13.98 2.18 -3.97
CA GLY A 320 13.68 1.00 -4.79
C GLY A 320 14.85 0.02 -4.86
N ALA A 321 16.08 0.53 -5.00
CA ALA A 321 17.30 -0.28 -4.99
C ALA A 321 17.50 -0.97 -3.64
N ALA A 322 17.30 -0.28 -2.52
CA ALA A 322 17.38 -0.84 -1.18
C ALA A 322 16.36 -1.99 -0.99
N LYS A 323 15.12 -1.80 -1.44
CA LYS A 323 14.08 -2.84 -1.37
C LYS A 323 14.42 -4.07 -2.20
N LEU A 324 14.85 -3.90 -3.45
CA LEU A 324 15.26 -5.03 -4.31
C LEU A 324 16.48 -5.77 -3.75
N ALA A 325 17.42 -5.06 -3.15
CA ALA A 325 18.59 -5.66 -2.51
C ALA A 325 18.21 -6.51 -1.29
N ALA A 326 17.28 -6.03 -0.47
CA ALA A 326 16.78 -6.77 0.69
C ALA A 326 16.08 -8.08 0.29
N THR A 327 15.32 -8.06 -0.82
CA THR A 327 14.65 -9.27 -1.35
C THR A 327 15.66 -10.27 -1.95
N ALA A 328 16.74 -9.78 -2.55
CA ALA A 328 17.78 -10.65 -3.12
C ALA A 328 18.71 -11.27 -2.07
N ALA A 329 18.74 -10.74 -0.85
CA ALA A 329 19.53 -11.28 0.23
C ALA A 329 18.96 -12.65 0.66
N PRO A 330 19.80 -13.68 0.86
CA PRO A 330 19.33 -14.96 1.37
C PRO A 330 18.72 -14.77 2.77
N ASP A 331 17.58 -15.40 3.01
CA ASP A 331 16.93 -15.38 4.33
C ASP A 331 17.93 -15.91 5.38
N PRO A 332 18.29 -15.11 6.40
CA PRO A 332 19.23 -15.55 7.43
C PRO A 332 18.78 -16.84 8.14
N GLN A 333 17.49 -17.12 8.22
CA GLN A 333 16.96 -18.36 8.80
C GLN A 333 17.24 -19.59 7.92
N CYS A 334 17.37 -19.44 6.59
CA CYS A 334 17.76 -20.52 5.68
C CYS A 334 19.25 -20.90 5.80
N LEU A 335 20.11 -19.98 6.24
CA LEU A 335 21.55 -20.27 6.44
C LEU A 335 21.78 -21.14 7.69
N ASP A 336 21.03 -20.92 8.76
CA ASP A 336 21.11 -21.71 10.00
C ASP A 336 20.66 -23.17 9.83
N GLU A 337 19.76 -23.46 8.90
CA GLU A 337 19.32 -24.84 8.62
C GLU A 337 20.33 -25.61 7.75
N GLN A 338 21.07 -24.93 6.88
CA GLN A 338 22.12 -25.57 6.06
C GLN A 338 23.36 -25.94 6.89
N GLU A 339 23.73 -25.14 7.90
CA GLU A 339 24.83 -25.48 8.80
C GLU A 339 24.53 -26.64 9.77
N LYS A 340 23.24 -26.81 10.15
CA LYS A 340 22.80 -27.90 11.02
C LYS A 340 22.63 -29.26 10.32
N GLY A 341 22.61 -29.26 8.99
CA GLY A 341 22.35 -30.45 8.15
C GLY A 341 23.56 -31.25 7.72
N THR A 342 24.78 -30.92 8.12
CA THR A 342 25.97 -31.72 7.76
C THR A 342 26.18 -32.80 8.81
N PRO A 343 25.84 -34.09 8.56
CA PRO A 343 26.17 -35.14 9.48
C PRO A 343 27.69 -35.33 9.49
N SER A 344 28.30 -35.10 10.65
CA SER A 344 29.70 -35.50 10.88
C SER A 344 29.86 -37.01 10.60
N ARG A 345 30.66 -37.32 9.61
CA ARG A 345 31.10 -38.67 9.31
C ARG A 345 32.18 -39.10 10.31
#